data_4de025b63d2818c35e9727fbd3827ad6
#
_entry.id   4de025b63d2818c35e9727fbd3827ad6
#
_cell.length_a   1.000
_cell.length_b   1.000
_cell.length_c   1.000
_cell.angle_alpha   90.00
_cell.angle_beta   90.00
_cell.angle_gamma   90.00
#
_symmetry.space_group_name_H-M   'P 1'
#
loop_
_entity.id
_entity.type
_entity.pdbx_description
1 polymer ?
#
loop_
_entity_poly.entity_id
_entity_poly.type
_entity_poly.pdbx_seq_one_letter_code
_entity_poly.pdbx_strand_id
1 'polypeptide(L)'
;PNGLLNGQSYYLARNTETIPLTDDLFDSDSHCMVNLKTAHVSVVEKDTGRSVICNVEGYPYVLIWSAAKKPLHFICIEPWHSLPGEENGPLEWEQRPCAASLKKGESWSTTLSTT
;
A
#
# COMPACT_ATOMS: atom_id res chain seq x y z
N PRO A 1 -3.57 8.42 -12.87
CA PRO A 1 -2.87 9.68 -13.08
C PRO A 1 -3.43 10.77 -12.16
N ASN A 2 -2.66 11.80 -11.86
CA ASN A 2 -3.06 12.91 -10.98
C ASN A 2 -3.34 12.52 -9.51
N GLY A 3 -2.86 11.37 -9.02
CA GLY A 3 -3.07 10.90 -7.65
C GLY A 3 -4.47 10.36 -7.37
N LEU A 4 -5.31 10.19 -8.39
CA LEU A 4 -6.64 9.61 -8.26
C LEU A 4 -6.65 8.16 -8.76
N LEU A 5 -7.51 7.35 -8.16
CA LEU A 5 -7.79 5.98 -8.60
C LEU A 5 -8.69 6.01 -9.83
N ASN A 6 -8.46 5.09 -10.76
CA ASN A 6 -9.28 4.94 -11.97
C ASN A 6 -10.30 3.80 -11.90
N GLY A 7 -10.45 3.17 -10.72
CA GLY A 7 -11.36 2.05 -10.50
C GLY A 7 -10.93 0.72 -11.10
N GLN A 8 -9.78 0.66 -11.75
CA GLN A 8 -9.26 -0.59 -12.34
C GLN A 8 -8.43 -1.37 -11.32
N SER A 9 -8.47 -2.68 -11.41
CA SER A 9 -7.63 -3.58 -10.65
C SER A 9 -6.91 -4.58 -11.55
N TYR A 10 -5.78 -5.06 -11.08
CA TYR A 10 -4.96 -6.04 -11.79
C TYR A 10 -4.27 -6.97 -10.80
N TYR A 11 -3.75 -8.08 -11.29
CA TYR A 11 -2.91 -8.96 -10.48
C TYR A 11 -1.45 -8.55 -10.64
N LEU A 12 -0.84 -8.05 -9.57
CA LEU A 12 0.59 -7.77 -9.54
C LEU A 12 1.41 -9.07 -9.63
N ALA A 13 0.92 -10.12 -8.94
CA ALA A 13 1.47 -11.47 -8.99
C ALA A 13 0.35 -12.48 -8.71
N ARG A 14 0.55 -13.74 -9.10
CA ARG A 14 -0.40 -14.82 -8.87
C ARG A 14 0.29 -16.02 -8.26
N ASN A 15 -0.34 -16.65 -7.26
CA ASN A 15 0.14 -17.88 -6.64
C ASN A 15 1.59 -17.79 -6.17
N THR A 16 2.00 -16.63 -5.63
CA THR A 16 3.34 -16.39 -5.14
C THR A 16 3.29 -15.52 -3.88
N GLU A 17 4.27 -15.70 -3.02
CA GLU A 17 4.47 -14.87 -1.83
C GLU A 17 5.57 -13.83 -2.03
N THR A 18 6.23 -13.84 -3.18
CA THR A 18 7.36 -12.96 -3.49
C THR A 18 7.13 -12.20 -4.79
N ILE A 19 7.49 -10.93 -4.77
CA ILE A 19 7.50 -10.05 -5.94
C ILE A 19 8.92 -9.56 -6.14
N PRO A 20 9.57 -9.90 -7.25
CA PRO A 20 10.89 -9.34 -7.56
C PRO A 20 10.80 -7.82 -7.73
N LEU A 21 11.66 -7.11 -7.05
CA LEU A 21 11.78 -5.66 -7.21
C LEU A 21 12.71 -5.38 -8.38
N THR A 22 12.16 -4.80 -9.44
CA THR A 22 12.88 -4.41 -10.66
C THR A 22 12.81 -2.91 -10.84
N ASP A 23 13.75 -2.34 -11.59
CA ASP A 23 13.83 -0.89 -11.81
C ASP A 23 12.58 -0.31 -12.47
N ASP A 24 11.85 -1.12 -13.26
CA ASP A 24 10.66 -0.72 -14.01
C ASP A 24 9.33 -0.99 -13.27
N LEU A 25 9.39 -1.65 -12.11
CA LEU A 25 8.19 -2.06 -11.37
C LEU A 25 7.23 -0.88 -11.08
N PHE A 26 7.80 0.31 -10.85
CA PHE A 26 7.05 1.51 -10.47
C PHE A 26 6.91 2.54 -11.60
N ASP A 27 7.19 2.17 -12.84
CA ASP A 27 7.17 3.11 -13.98
C ASP A 27 5.77 3.69 -14.26
N SER A 28 4.73 2.98 -13.85
CA SER A 28 3.33 3.42 -13.95
C SER A 28 2.75 3.96 -12.64
N ASP A 29 3.58 4.19 -11.60
CA ASP A 29 3.19 4.63 -10.26
C ASP A 29 3.26 3.51 -9.20
N SER A 30 2.75 3.78 -8.00
CA SER A 30 2.66 2.84 -6.88
C SER A 30 1.75 1.65 -7.19
N HIS A 31 1.96 0.57 -6.46
CA HIS A 31 1.05 -0.57 -6.45
C HIS A 31 0.28 -0.60 -5.13
N CYS A 32 -1.04 -0.44 -5.20
CA CYS A 32 -1.91 -0.58 -4.06
C CYS A 32 -2.45 -2.01 -3.99
N MET A 33 -2.02 -2.74 -2.98
CA MET A 33 -2.46 -4.11 -2.73
C MET A 33 -3.67 -4.12 -1.80
N VAL A 34 -4.65 -4.96 -2.14
CA VAL A 34 -5.87 -5.16 -1.35
C VAL A 34 -6.04 -6.64 -1.03
N ASN A 35 -6.79 -6.94 0.01
CA ASN A 35 -7.12 -8.30 0.40
C ASN A 35 -5.88 -9.20 0.65
N LEU A 36 -4.82 -8.63 1.18
CA LEU A 36 -3.66 -9.41 1.59
C LEU A 36 -4.07 -10.45 2.64
N LYS A 37 -3.60 -11.68 2.45
CA LYS A 37 -3.86 -12.81 3.35
C LYS A 37 -2.69 -13.05 4.33
N THR A 38 -1.87 -12.04 4.52
CA THR A 38 -0.73 -12.09 5.43
C THR A 38 -0.79 -10.92 6.39
N ALA A 39 -0.29 -11.13 7.60
CA ALA A 39 -0.12 -10.07 8.59
C ALA A 39 1.19 -9.27 8.38
N HIS A 40 2.07 -9.71 7.50
CA HIS A 40 3.39 -9.11 7.33
C HIS A 40 3.74 -8.91 5.86
N VAL A 41 4.36 -7.78 5.57
CA VAL A 41 5.03 -7.51 4.30
C VAL A 41 6.50 -7.22 4.62
N SER A 42 7.40 -7.84 3.89
CA SER A 42 8.84 -7.64 4.10
C SER A 42 9.56 -7.28 2.81
N VAL A 43 10.61 -6.50 2.96
CA VAL A 43 11.62 -6.30 1.92
C VAL A 43 12.86 -7.05 2.33
N VAL A 44 13.39 -7.83 1.42
CA VAL A 44 14.60 -8.64 1.65
C VAL A 44 15.66 -8.24 0.64
N GLU A 45 16.83 -7.87 1.15
CA GLU A 45 18.01 -7.65 0.32
C GLU A 45 18.59 -9.00 -0.08
N LYS A 46 18.62 -9.26 -1.39
CA LYS A 46 18.91 -10.60 -1.92
C LYS A 46 20.33 -11.09 -1.58
N ASP A 47 21.30 -10.20 -1.63
CA ASP A 47 22.71 -10.57 -1.50
C ASP A 47 23.12 -10.81 -0.04
N THR A 48 22.53 -10.08 0.89
CA THR A 48 22.89 -10.16 2.32
C THR A 48 21.86 -10.90 3.17
N GLY A 49 20.64 -11.07 2.66
CA GLY A 49 19.51 -11.59 3.41
C GLY A 49 18.96 -10.62 4.48
N ARG A 50 19.47 -9.40 4.56
CA ARG A 50 18.91 -8.38 5.46
C ARG A 50 17.48 -8.10 5.07
N SER A 51 16.62 -7.92 6.04
CA SER A 51 15.20 -7.66 5.80
C SER A 51 14.64 -6.62 6.75
N VAL A 52 13.61 -5.95 6.26
CA VAL A 52 12.71 -5.13 7.08
C VAL A 52 11.33 -5.71 6.95
N ILE A 53 10.70 -5.99 8.08
CA ILE A 53 9.36 -6.58 8.16
C ILE A 53 8.40 -5.52 8.69
N CYS A 54 7.32 -5.29 7.97
CA CYS A 54 6.24 -4.40 8.37
C CYS A 54 5.01 -5.23 8.76
N ASN A 55 4.51 -5.06 9.97
CA ASN A 55 3.23 -5.65 10.37
C ASN A 55 2.11 -4.82 9.74
N VAL A 56 1.31 -5.46 8.90
CA VAL A 56 0.19 -4.83 8.17
C VAL A 56 -1.17 -5.36 8.61
N GLU A 57 -1.21 -6.10 9.71
CA GLU A 57 -2.46 -6.60 10.28
C GLU A 57 -3.39 -5.44 10.64
N GLY A 58 -4.65 -5.53 10.23
CA GLY A 58 -5.65 -4.49 10.46
C GLY A 58 -5.64 -3.35 9.46
N TYR A 59 -4.69 -3.32 8.54
CA TYR A 59 -4.69 -2.35 7.44
C TYR A 59 -5.36 -2.94 6.20
N PRO A 60 -6.43 -2.32 5.69
CA PRO A 60 -7.13 -2.83 4.51
C PRO A 60 -6.32 -2.71 3.23
N TYR A 61 -5.36 -1.80 3.18
CA TYR A 61 -4.54 -1.52 2.00
C TYR A 61 -3.07 -1.44 2.36
N VAL A 62 -2.22 -1.90 1.45
CA VAL A 62 -0.78 -1.70 1.54
C VAL A 62 -0.29 -1.22 0.18
N LEU A 63 0.31 -0.03 0.17
CA LEU A 63 1.00 0.47 -1.01
C LEU A 63 2.47 0.13 -0.93
N ILE A 64 3.02 -0.19 -2.10
CA ILE A 64 4.46 -0.19 -2.32
C ILE A 64 4.79 0.83 -3.40
N TRP A 65 5.86 1.57 -3.21
CA TRP A 65 6.25 2.64 -4.11
C TRP A 65 7.75 2.86 -4.14
N SER A 66 8.24 3.25 -5.29
CA SER A 66 9.55 3.87 -5.50
C SER A 66 9.47 4.86 -6.65
N ALA A 67 10.55 5.59 -6.90
CA ALA A 67 10.59 6.59 -7.96
C ALA A 67 10.53 5.93 -9.34
N ALA A 68 9.55 6.34 -10.15
CA ALA A 68 9.38 5.86 -11.52
C ALA A 68 10.56 6.26 -12.42
N LYS A 69 10.90 5.39 -13.36
CA LYS A 69 11.95 5.64 -14.38
C LYS A 69 13.31 6.01 -13.79
N LYS A 70 13.59 5.45 -12.64
CA LYS A 70 14.83 5.61 -11.88
C LYS A 70 15.33 4.24 -11.43
N PRO A 71 16.66 4.06 -11.26
CA PRO A 71 17.16 2.87 -10.59
C PRO A 71 16.54 2.72 -9.20
N LEU A 72 16.23 1.50 -8.82
CA LEU A 72 15.59 1.18 -7.55
C LEU A 72 16.62 1.28 -6.41
N HIS A 73 16.62 2.40 -5.68
CA HIS A 73 17.50 2.63 -4.54
C HIS A 73 16.79 2.57 -3.19
N PHE A 74 15.47 2.60 -3.19
CA PHE A 74 14.64 2.53 -1.99
C PHE A 74 13.28 1.96 -2.34
N ILE A 75 12.54 1.54 -1.34
CA ILE A 75 11.13 1.18 -1.45
C ILE A 75 10.38 1.71 -0.23
N CYS A 76 9.20 2.24 -0.46
CA CYS A 76 8.24 2.56 0.59
C CYS A 76 7.26 1.40 0.74
N ILE A 77 7.00 0.99 1.99
CA ILE A 77 5.89 0.13 2.36
C ILE A 77 4.93 0.98 3.17
N GLU A 78 3.73 1.16 2.68
CA GLU A 78 2.77 2.12 3.20
C GLU A 78 1.44 1.41 3.54
N PRO A 79 1.25 0.96 4.78
CA PRO A 79 -0.04 0.46 5.24
C PRO A 79 -1.03 1.63 5.38
N TRP A 80 -2.20 1.51 4.75
CA TRP A 80 -3.20 2.56 4.71
C TRP A 80 -4.56 2.08 5.21
N HIS A 81 -5.27 2.94 5.94
CA HIS A 81 -6.66 2.69 6.36
C HIS A 81 -7.69 3.16 5.34
N SER A 82 -7.32 4.09 4.46
CA SER A 82 -8.17 4.59 3.39
C SER A 82 -7.36 4.80 2.11
N LEU A 83 -8.04 5.08 1.03
CA LEU A 83 -7.44 5.28 -0.29
C LEU A 83 -7.58 6.75 -0.74
N PRO A 84 -6.77 7.19 -1.73
CA PRO A 84 -7.04 8.42 -2.46
C PRO A 84 -8.43 8.42 -3.07
N GLY A 85 -8.92 9.58 -3.46
CA GLY A 85 -10.17 9.70 -4.20
C GLY A 85 -10.10 8.98 -5.54
N GLU A 86 -11.27 8.60 -6.05
CA GLU A 86 -11.43 8.02 -7.39
C GLU A 86 -11.77 9.10 -8.42
N GLU A 87 -11.34 8.89 -9.65
CA GLU A 87 -11.88 9.66 -10.78
C GLU A 87 -13.40 9.48 -10.82
N ASN A 88 -14.15 10.57 -10.81
CA ASN A 88 -15.62 10.57 -10.74
C ASN A 88 -16.22 9.95 -9.46
N GLY A 89 -15.41 9.75 -8.43
CA GLY A 89 -15.87 9.28 -7.12
C GLY A 89 -16.48 10.39 -6.26
N PRO A 90 -16.97 10.04 -5.06
CA PRO A 90 -17.57 11.00 -4.15
C PRO A 90 -16.55 12.04 -3.67
N LEU A 91 -16.96 13.30 -3.63
CA LEU A 91 -16.15 14.40 -3.10
C LEU A 91 -16.18 14.43 -1.57
N GLU A 92 -17.30 14.05 -0.99
CA GLU A 92 -17.49 14.06 0.46
C GLU A 92 -16.70 12.92 1.13
N TRP A 93 -15.99 13.26 2.19
CA TRP A 93 -15.15 12.31 2.92
C TRP A 93 -15.91 11.11 3.46
N GLU A 94 -17.11 11.35 3.99
CA GLU A 94 -17.95 10.33 4.61
C GLU A 94 -18.41 9.25 3.61
N GLN A 95 -18.40 9.58 2.34
CA GLN A 95 -18.81 8.66 1.27
C GLN A 95 -17.66 7.84 0.70
N ARG A 96 -16.42 8.14 1.10
CA ARG A 96 -15.25 7.43 0.61
C ARG A 96 -15.12 6.05 1.27
N PRO A 97 -14.65 5.02 0.54
CA PRO A 97 -14.38 3.72 1.12
C PRO A 97 -13.43 3.82 2.33
N CYS A 98 -13.75 3.08 3.38
CA CYS A 98 -12.96 3.04 4.62
C CYS A 98 -12.80 4.39 5.33
N ALA A 99 -13.65 5.37 5.05
CA ALA A 99 -13.68 6.60 5.81
C ALA A 99 -14.03 6.32 7.27
N ALA A 100 -13.22 6.87 8.18
CA ALA A 100 -13.47 6.78 9.61
C ALA A 100 -14.13 8.06 10.12
N SER A 101 -15.07 7.93 11.05
CA SER A 101 -15.69 9.07 11.73
C SER A 101 -15.71 8.84 13.23
N LEU A 102 -15.49 9.90 13.99
CA LEU A 102 -15.53 9.89 15.45
C LEU A 102 -16.55 10.89 15.95
N LYS A 103 -17.38 10.48 16.89
CA LYS A 103 -18.23 11.38 17.64
C LYS A 103 -17.42 12.06 18.75
N LYS A 104 -17.98 13.15 19.28
CA LYS A 104 -17.37 13.83 20.43
C LYS A 104 -17.15 12.85 21.60
N GLY A 105 -15.93 12.75 22.08
CA GLY A 105 -15.54 11.88 23.18
C GLY A 105 -15.09 10.49 22.75
N GLU A 106 -15.22 10.11 21.48
CA GLU A 106 -14.65 8.86 20.95
C GLU A 106 -13.18 9.05 20.58
N SER A 107 -12.43 7.96 20.64
CA SER A 107 -11.03 7.89 20.22
C SER A 107 -10.80 6.70 19.30
N TRP A 108 -9.83 6.84 18.41
CA TRP A 108 -9.35 5.79 17.55
C TRP A 108 -7.83 5.73 17.61
N SER A 109 -7.29 4.54 17.53
CA SER A 109 -5.85 4.33 17.52
C SER A 109 -5.46 3.26 16.54
N THR A 110 -4.26 3.35 16.03
CA THR A 110 -3.63 2.33 15.19
C THR A 110 -2.17 2.18 15.59
N THR A 111 -1.58 1.06 15.28
CA THR A 111 -0.18 0.80 15.55
C THR A 111 0.48 0.30 14.28
N LEU A 112 1.59 0.91 13.92
CA LEU A 112 2.50 0.43 12.89
C LEU A 112 3.75 -0.10 13.59
N SER A 113 4.11 -1.34 13.31
CA SER A 113 5.34 -1.92 13.84
C SER A 113 6.22 -2.47 12.72
N THR A 114 7.52 -2.29 12.88
CA THR A 114 8.54 -2.76 11.94
C THR A 114 9.66 -3.47 12.71
N THR A 115 10.25 -4.44 12.08
CA THR A 115 11.40 -5.18 12.62
C THR A 115 12.47 -5.34 11.58
#